data_b6d681d0be84acd957a9f96d553efe16
#
_entry.id   b6d681d0be84acd957a9f96d553efe16
#
_cell.length_a   1.000
_cell.length_b   1.000
_cell.length_c   1.000
_cell.angle_alpha   90.00
_cell.angle_beta   90.00
_cell.angle_gamma   90.00
#
_symmetry.space_group_name_H-M   'P 1'
#
loop_
_entity.id
_entity.type
_entity.pdbx_description
1 polymer ?
#
loop_
_entity_poly.entity_id
_entity_poly.type
_entity_poly.pdbx_seq_one_letter_code
_entity_poly.pdbx_strand_id
1 'polypeptide(L)'
;MSALSTQFGGAAKSSNAAVTDTGAVILGPIEIQSSSRVGVYVSNVGGDALATAKLQTAPESAGPWIDVTDAELTALAAGDSGYFSVNNLGLKYIRLYGITGAGDSTSTTSWFCVA
;
A
#
# COMPACT_ATOMS: atom_id res chain seq x y z
N MET A 1 -5.18 25.39 -3.55
CA MET A 1 -5.14 24.95 -2.20
C MET A 1 -4.81 23.46 -2.15
N SER A 2 -3.78 23.19 -1.44
CA SER A 2 -3.21 21.85 -1.40
C SER A 2 -4.15 20.80 -0.80
N ALA A 3 -4.99 21.20 0.15
CA ALA A 3 -5.96 20.28 0.73
C ALA A 3 -6.92 19.71 -0.31
N LEU A 4 -7.12 20.43 -1.39
CA LEU A 4 -7.96 19.96 -2.48
C LEU A 4 -7.39 18.69 -3.11
N SER A 5 -6.09 18.61 -3.31
CA SER A 5 -5.49 17.43 -3.92
C SER A 5 -5.66 16.19 -3.06
N THR A 6 -5.63 16.34 -1.73
CA THR A 6 -5.86 15.20 -0.83
C THR A 6 -7.31 14.78 -0.77
N GLN A 7 -8.24 15.67 -1.10
CA GLN A 7 -9.66 15.36 -1.13
C GLN A 7 -10.11 14.76 -2.47
N PHE A 8 -9.46 15.14 -3.56
CA PHE A 8 -9.94 14.86 -4.91
C PHE A 8 -8.89 14.20 -5.79
N GLY A 9 -8.13 13.35 -5.29
CA GLY A 9 -7.10 12.70 -6.05
C GLY A 9 -5.75 12.95 -5.46
N GLY A 10 -5.71 13.05 -4.17
CA GLY A 10 -4.45 13.17 -3.46
C GLY A 10 -3.58 11.95 -3.72
N ALA A 11 -2.29 12.15 -3.63
CA ALA A 11 -1.31 11.09 -3.75
C ALA A 11 -0.44 11.05 -2.51
N ALA A 12 -0.14 9.84 -2.06
CA ALA A 12 0.84 9.60 -1.01
C ALA A 12 1.94 8.74 -1.58
N LYS A 13 3.17 8.97 -1.15
CA LYS A 13 4.34 8.25 -1.66
C LYS A 13 5.24 7.84 -0.51
N SER A 14 5.79 6.63 -0.58
CA SER A 14 6.83 6.17 0.31
C SER A 14 8.00 5.66 -0.53
N SER A 15 9.19 6.20 -0.29
CA SER A 15 10.40 5.85 -1.03
C SER A 15 11.30 4.94 -0.21
N ASN A 16 11.80 3.89 -0.83
CA ASN A 16 12.78 2.97 -0.24
C ASN A 16 12.38 2.41 1.13
N ALA A 17 11.11 2.07 1.26
CA ALA A 17 10.61 1.44 2.49
C ALA A 17 11.16 0.02 2.60
N ALA A 18 11.80 -0.29 3.73
CA ALA A 18 12.39 -1.60 3.98
C ALA A 18 11.32 -2.64 4.26
N VAL A 19 11.48 -3.81 3.66
CA VAL A 19 10.57 -4.95 3.86
C VAL A 19 11.39 -6.18 4.14
N THR A 20 11.00 -6.92 5.17
CA THR A 20 11.64 -8.19 5.55
C THR A 20 10.61 -9.30 5.60
N ASP A 21 11.04 -10.50 6.00
CA ASP A 21 10.16 -11.65 6.12
C ASP A 21 9.21 -11.59 7.33
N THR A 22 9.40 -10.62 8.22
CA THR A 22 8.44 -10.35 9.31
C THR A 22 7.34 -9.39 8.90
N GLY A 23 7.49 -8.75 7.76
CA GLY A 23 6.52 -7.81 7.24
C GLY A 23 6.65 -6.40 7.80
N ALA A 24 6.12 -5.44 7.06
CA ALA A 24 6.15 -4.03 7.47
C ALA A 24 5.04 -3.24 6.76
N VAL A 25 4.62 -2.15 7.37
CA VAL A 25 3.81 -1.14 6.70
C VAL A 25 4.72 -0.35 5.78
N ILE A 26 4.48 -0.43 4.49
CA ILE A 26 5.34 0.23 3.49
C ILE A 26 4.79 1.57 3.02
N LEU A 27 3.51 1.85 3.26
CA LEU A 27 2.89 3.12 2.93
C LEU A 27 1.66 3.35 3.81
N GLY A 28 1.55 4.56 4.35
CA GLY A 28 0.44 4.92 5.22
C GLY A 28 0.74 4.69 6.70
N PRO A 29 -0.27 4.70 7.56
CA PRO A 29 -1.70 4.84 7.22
C PRO A 29 -2.09 6.25 6.79
N ILE A 30 -3.09 6.34 5.93
CA ILE A 30 -3.69 7.61 5.56
C ILE A 30 -5.21 7.55 5.71
N GLU A 31 -5.81 8.71 5.92
CA GLU A 31 -7.26 8.84 5.97
C GLU A 31 -7.82 9.07 4.57
N ILE A 32 -8.94 8.42 4.24
CA ILE A 32 -9.62 8.57 2.95
C ILE A 32 -11.10 8.79 3.16
N GLN A 33 -11.78 9.22 2.09
CA GLN A 33 -13.24 9.21 2.04
C GLN A 33 -13.70 7.75 1.83
N SER A 34 -14.74 7.35 2.55
CA SER A 34 -15.19 5.94 2.53
C SER A 34 -15.61 5.45 1.14
N SER A 35 -16.01 6.35 0.27
CA SER A 35 -16.43 6.01 -1.10
C SER A 35 -15.32 6.24 -2.13
N SER A 36 -14.10 6.50 -1.69
CA SER A 36 -12.99 6.79 -2.60
C SER A 36 -12.59 5.56 -3.41
N ARG A 37 -12.09 5.84 -4.61
CA ARG A 37 -11.31 4.88 -5.38
C ARG A 37 -9.85 5.04 -4.96
N VAL A 38 -9.19 3.92 -4.72
CA VAL A 38 -7.78 3.91 -4.34
C VAL A 38 -7.00 3.13 -5.37
N GLY A 39 -6.06 3.80 -6.04
CA GLY A 39 -5.06 3.15 -6.87
C GLY A 39 -3.79 2.93 -6.05
N VAL A 40 -3.19 1.77 -6.19
CA VAL A 40 -1.95 1.41 -5.50
C VAL A 40 -0.92 1.02 -6.54
N TYR A 41 0.23 1.66 -6.50
CA TYR A 41 1.36 1.32 -7.36
C TYR A 41 2.55 0.98 -6.48
N VAL A 42 3.22 -0.14 -6.77
CA VAL A 42 4.37 -0.60 -6.00
C VAL A 42 5.51 -0.93 -6.96
N SER A 43 6.68 -0.38 -6.66
CA SER A 43 7.92 -0.71 -7.36
C SER A 43 8.87 -1.40 -6.39
N ASN A 44 9.31 -2.60 -6.73
CA ASN A 44 10.30 -3.32 -5.94
C ASN A 44 11.71 -2.88 -6.37
N VAL A 45 12.32 -2.02 -5.57
CA VAL A 45 13.62 -1.41 -5.90
C VAL A 45 14.79 -2.07 -5.17
N GLY A 46 14.52 -3.12 -4.40
CA GLY A 46 15.55 -3.87 -3.68
C GLY A 46 16.04 -5.10 -4.43
N GLY A 47 16.78 -5.94 -3.73
CA GLY A 47 17.46 -7.08 -4.33
C GLY A 47 16.70 -8.40 -4.32
N ASP A 48 15.68 -8.53 -3.46
CA ASP A 48 14.90 -9.77 -3.35
C ASP A 48 13.47 -9.54 -3.80
N ALA A 49 12.75 -10.63 -4.06
CA ALA A 49 11.35 -10.55 -4.45
C ALA A 49 10.48 -10.13 -3.27
N LEU A 50 9.45 -9.33 -3.55
CA LEU A 50 8.39 -9.01 -2.61
C LEU A 50 7.34 -10.11 -2.72
N ALA A 51 7.17 -10.90 -1.67
CA ALA A 51 6.23 -12.02 -1.73
C ALA A 51 4.77 -11.52 -1.81
N THR A 52 4.43 -10.53 -1.00
CA THR A 52 3.08 -9.95 -1.01
C THR A 52 3.14 -8.47 -0.65
N ALA A 53 2.34 -7.66 -1.34
CA ALA A 53 2.00 -6.30 -0.94
C ALA A 53 0.49 -6.19 -0.96
N LYS A 54 -0.12 -5.93 0.19
CA LYS A 54 -1.58 -5.94 0.32
C LYS A 54 -2.12 -4.68 0.95
N LEU A 55 -3.29 -4.28 0.48
CA LEU A 55 -4.01 -3.15 1.05
C LEU A 55 -4.78 -3.60 2.27
N GLN A 56 -4.63 -2.84 3.35
CA GLN A 56 -5.39 -3.04 4.58
C GLN A 56 -6.21 -1.81 4.87
N THR A 57 -7.32 -1.99 5.54
CA THR A 57 -8.23 -0.90 5.91
C THR A 57 -8.65 -1.01 7.37
N ALA A 58 -9.02 0.12 7.96
CA ALA A 58 -9.42 0.19 9.35
C ALA A 58 -10.38 1.34 9.61
N PRO A 59 -11.22 1.22 10.66
CA PRO A 59 -12.10 2.32 11.06
C PRO A 59 -11.38 3.45 11.78
N GLU A 60 -10.23 3.17 12.38
CA GLU A 60 -9.42 4.14 13.13
C GLU A 60 -7.96 4.02 12.72
N SER A 61 -7.18 5.07 12.95
CA SER A 61 -5.78 5.12 12.55
C SER A 61 -4.92 4.04 13.21
N ALA A 62 -5.29 3.59 14.39
CA ALA A 62 -4.60 2.53 15.11
C ALA A 62 -5.11 1.12 14.76
N GLY A 63 -6.13 1.01 13.94
CA GLY A 63 -6.77 -0.26 13.59
C GLY A 63 -8.11 -0.44 14.28
N PRO A 64 -8.64 -1.66 14.36
CA PRO A 64 -8.02 -2.90 13.88
C PRO A 64 -7.92 -2.95 12.35
N TRP A 65 -6.82 -3.49 11.86
CA TRP A 65 -6.53 -3.57 10.43
C TRP A 65 -7.01 -4.89 9.86
N ILE A 66 -7.69 -4.83 8.73
CA ILE A 66 -8.14 -6.02 8.00
C ILE A 66 -7.67 -5.95 6.55
N ASP A 67 -7.45 -7.11 5.96
CA ASP A 67 -7.07 -7.18 4.56
C ASP A 67 -8.27 -6.86 3.67
N VAL A 68 -8.04 -6.08 2.64
CA VAL A 68 -9.05 -5.82 1.60
C VAL A 68 -9.00 -6.98 0.62
N THR A 69 -10.16 -7.59 0.36
CA THR A 69 -10.27 -8.75 -0.51
C THR A 69 -9.79 -8.40 -1.93
N ASP A 70 -8.97 -9.29 -2.49
CA ASP A 70 -8.42 -9.17 -3.85
C ASP A 70 -7.58 -7.91 -4.11
N ALA A 71 -7.12 -7.25 -3.04
CA ALA A 71 -6.33 -6.03 -3.14
C ALA A 71 -4.88 -6.32 -2.75
N GLU A 72 -4.18 -7.10 -3.58
CA GLU A 72 -2.79 -7.45 -3.33
C GLU A 72 -2.01 -7.71 -4.60
N LEU A 73 -0.69 -7.56 -4.48
CA LEU A 73 0.27 -8.02 -5.47
C LEU A 73 1.07 -9.16 -4.86
N THR A 74 1.36 -10.19 -5.64
CA THR A 74 2.13 -11.34 -5.19
C THR A 74 3.33 -11.56 -6.09
N ALA A 75 4.41 -12.10 -5.51
CA ALA A 75 5.61 -12.52 -6.25
C ALA A 75 6.17 -11.41 -7.15
N LEU A 76 6.27 -10.18 -6.62
CA LEU A 76 6.84 -9.06 -7.37
C LEU A 76 8.36 -9.16 -7.34
N ALA A 77 8.95 -9.52 -8.46
CA ALA A 77 10.40 -9.73 -8.56
C ALA A 77 11.17 -8.41 -8.36
N ALA A 78 12.44 -8.55 -7.98
CA ALA A 78 13.32 -7.40 -7.88
C ALA A 78 13.38 -6.64 -9.20
N GLY A 79 13.19 -5.33 -9.14
CA GLY A 79 13.16 -4.46 -10.31
C GLY A 79 11.81 -4.35 -11.01
N ASP A 80 10.83 -5.14 -10.60
CA ASP A 80 9.50 -5.10 -11.20
C ASP A 80 8.57 -4.15 -10.44
N SER A 81 7.50 -3.78 -11.13
CA SER A 81 6.44 -2.94 -10.59
C SER A 81 5.08 -3.55 -10.87
N GLY A 82 4.10 -3.22 -10.03
CA GLY A 82 2.74 -3.66 -10.22
C GLY A 82 1.75 -2.63 -9.67
N TYR A 83 0.50 -2.79 -10.00
CA TYR A 83 -0.54 -1.91 -9.47
C TYR A 83 -1.87 -2.64 -9.39
N PHE A 84 -2.76 -2.08 -8.55
CA PHE A 84 -4.16 -2.48 -8.49
C PHE A 84 -5.00 -1.29 -8.04
N SER A 85 -6.31 -1.42 -8.14
CA SER A 85 -7.23 -0.38 -7.66
C SER A 85 -8.43 -1.01 -6.97
N VAL A 86 -9.00 -0.26 -6.02
CA VAL A 86 -10.13 -0.70 -5.21
C VAL A 86 -11.12 0.44 -5.08
N ASN A 87 -12.41 0.12 -5.09
CA ASN A 87 -13.50 1.08 -4.94
C ASN A 87 -14.29 0.81 -3.67
N ASN A 88 -14.81 1.88 -3.08
CA ASN A 88 -15.84 1.80 -2.03
C ASN A 88 -15.44 0.92 -0.85
N LEU A 89 -14.29 1.23 -0.25
CA LEU A 89 -13.77 0.45 0.87
C LEU A 89 -14.67 0.45 2.09
N GLY A 90 -15.43 1.53 2.30
CA GLY A 90 -16.36 1.62 3.43
C GLY A 90 -15.73 1.97 4.76
N LEU A 91 -14.42 1.98 4.86
CA LEU A 91 -13.70 2.36 6.07
C LEU A 91 -12.80 3.55 5.82
N LYS A 92 -12.28 4.12 6.89
CA LYS A 92 -11.73 5.47 6.88
C LYS A 92 -10.24 5.55 6.62
N TYR A 93 -9.51 4.52 7.00
CA TYR A 93 -8.05 4.51 6.91
C TYR A 93 -7.57 3.36 6.04
N ILE A 94 -6.48 3.60 5.32
CA ILE A 94 -5.80 2.57 4.52
C ILE A 94 -4.31 2.58 4.79
N ARG A 95 -3.70 1.42 4.64
CA ARG A 95 -2.25 1.28 4.61
C ARG A 95 -1.86 0.14 3.67
N LEU A 96 -0.63 0.17 3.20
CA LEU A 96 -0.07 -0.90 2.38
C LEU A 96 0.92 -1.70 3.24
N TYR A 97 0.75 -3.00 3.29
CA TYR A 97 1.57 -3.91 4.09
C TYR A 97 2.34 -4.84 3.16
N GLY A 98 3.64 -4.93 3.34
CA GLY A 98 4.51 -5.77 2.53
C GLY A 98 5.24 -6.83 3.35
N ILE A 99 5.54 -7.96 2.70
CA ILE A 99 6.30 -9.04 3.30
C ILE A 99 7.12 -9.75 2.22
N THR A 100 8.32 -10.18 2.57
CA THR A 100 9.18 -10.99 1.69
C THR A 100 9.11 -12.46 2.07
N GLY A 101 9.74 -13.31 1.28
CA GLY A 101 9.93 -14.71 1.63
C GLY A 101 10.92 -14.87 2.76
N ALA A 102 10.95 -16.07 3.35
CA ALA A 102 11.81 -16.38 4.48
C ALA A 102 13.29 -16.10 4.17
N GLY A 103 13.92 -15.30 5.02
CA GLY A 103 15.32 -14.93 4.89
C GLY A 103 15.60 -13.83 3.89
N ASP A 104 14.59 -13.33 3.19
CA ASP A 104 14.75 -12.29 2.18
C ASP A 104 14.50 -10.89 2.76
N SER A 105 15.02 -9.88 2.06
CA SER A 105 14.74 -8.48 2.34
C SER A 105 14.76 -7.68 1.04
N THR A 106 13.96 -6.63 0.98
CA THR A 106 13.94 -5.76 -0.16
C THR A 106 13.54 -4.35 0.25
N SER A 107 13.45 -3.45 -0.72
CA SER A 107 12.94 -2.09 -0.52
C SER A 107 11.90 -1.80 -1.58
N THR A 108 10.91 -1.00 -1.23
CA THR A 108 9.85 -0.64 -2.15
C THR A 108 9.67 0.87 -2.21
N THR A 109 9.27 1.36 -3.36
CA THR A 109 8.72 2.69 -3.53
C THR A 109 7.28 2.52 -3.96
N SER A 110 6.36 3.17 -3.28
CA SER A 110 4.94 2.95 -3.51
C SER A 110 4.14 4.24 -3.47
N TRP A 111 2.98 4.20 -4.10
CA TRP A 111 2.08 5.35 -4.19
C TRP A 111 0.65 4.91 -3.93
N PHE A 112 -0.09 5.75 -3.20
CA PHE A 112 -1.55 5.76 -3.24
C PHE A 112 -2.01 6.91 -4.10
N CYS A 113 -2.97 6.64 -4.99
CA CYS A 113 -3.69 7.65 -5.75
C CYS A 113 -5.17 7.53 -5.38
N VAL A 114 -5.69 8.52 -4.68
CA VAL A 114 -7.06 8.50 -4.15
C VAL A 114 -7.91 9.47 -4.93
N ALA A 115 -9.05 9.00 -5.39
CA ALA A 115 -9.98 9.83 -6.18
C ALA A 115 -11.42 9.73 -5.66
#